data_ba8fa76da67d6324de218cadff1bd2ec
#
_entry.id   ba8fa76da67d6324de218cadff1bd2ec
#
_cell.length_a   1.000
_cell.length_b   1.000
_cell.length_c   1.000
_cell.angle_alpha   90.00
_cell.angle_beta   90.00
_cell.angle_gamma   90.00
#
_symmetry.space_group_name_H-M   'P 1'
#
loop_
_entity.id
_entity.type
_entity.pdbx_description
1 polymer ?
#
loop_
_entity_poly.entity_id
_entity_poly.type
_entity_poly.pdbx_seq_one_letter_code
_entity_poly.pdbx_strand_id
1 'polypeptide(L)'
;IGDGTVIYPNAYIGKRVKVGKDCTVYPNVTVREDCVLGDRVILQAGAVIGGDGFGYITQNGKHSKVLQTGNVILHDDVEIGNNTCIDRATANSTIVGKGTKIDNLVHLGHNDILGENCLVVAHVGISGSVTVGNNVTFAGQVGTVGHITIGDNCVFGGRTGITNNIPSNSFMAGFPAMPHKEW
;
A
#
# COMPACT_ATOMS: atom_id res chain seq x y z
N ILE A 1 -19.20 10.79 -3.23
CA ILE A 1 -19.10 10.35 -1.83
C ILE A 1 -20.39 9.63 -1.52
N GLY A 2 -20.30 8.40 -1.00
CA GLY A 2 -21.44 7.55 -0.64
C GLY A 2 -22.09 7.93 0.69
N ASP A 3 -23.31 7.42 0.90
CA ASP A 3 -24.09 7.65 2.11
C ASP A 3 -23.37 7.12 3.37
N GLY A 4 -23.59 7.73 4.52
CA GLY A 4 -22.99 7.34 5.79
C GLY A 4 -21.52 7.66 5.97
N THR A 5 -20.85 8.18 4.93
CA THR A 5 -19.42 8.52 4.98
C THR A 5 -19.17 9.80 5.79
N VAL A 6 -18.21 9.74 6.70
CA VAL A 6 -17.79 10.86 7.57
C VAL A 6 -16.41 11.34 7.15
N ILE A 7 -16.29 12.62 6.87
CA ILE A 7 -15.02 13.28 6.53
C ILE A 7 -14.73 14.34 7.60
N TYR A 8 -13.64 14.15 8.32
CA TYR A 8 -13.21 15.05 9.39
C TYR A 8 -12.52 16.32 8.85
N PRO A 9 -12.39 17.37 9.67
CA PRO A 9 -11.77 18.61 9.27
C PRO A 9 -10.33 18.45 8.74
N ASN A 10 -9.95 19.32 7.82
CA ASN A 10 -8.63 19.35 7.16
C ASN A 10 -8.29 18.15 6.29
N ALA A 11 -9.23 17.24 6.03
CA ALA A 11 -9.04 16.22 5.01
C ALA A 11 -9.17 16.83 3.59
N TYR A 12 -8.25 16.48 2.70
CA TYR A 12 -8.29 16.87 1.29
C TYR A 12 -8.77 15.71 0.43
N ILE A 13 -9.87 15.90 -0.26
CA ILE A 13 -10.40 14.95 -1.26
C ILE A 13 -10.25 15.59 -2.64
N GLY A 14 -9.36 15.01 -3.43
CA GLY A 14 -8.97 15.52 -4.73
C GLY A 14 -10.07 15.42 -5.79
N LYS A 15 -9.79 15.99 -6.94
CA LYS A 15 -10.71 16.02 -8.08
C LYS A 15 -10.99 14.59 -8.60
N ARG A 16 -12.24 14.30 -8.89
CA ARG A 16 -12.75 13.02 -9.42
C ARG A 16 -12.52 11.80 -8.50
N VAL A 17 -12.17 12.02 -7.24
CA VAL A 17 -12.11 10.93 -6.24
C VAL A 17 -13.51 10.35 -6.07
N LYS A 18 -13.60 9.02 -6.05
CA LYS A 18 -14.81 8.28 -5.71
C LYS A 18 -14.65 7.71 -4.31
N VAL A 19 -15.61 7.94 -3.43
CA VAL A 19 -15.64 7.41 -2.07
C VAL A 19 -16.94 6.64 -1.90
N GLY A 20 -16.85 5.40 -1.45
CA GLY A 20 -17.98 4.52 -1.19
C GLY A 20 -18.80 4.95 0.02
N LYS A 21 -19.63 4.04 0.53
CA LYS A 21 -20.54 4.24 1.67
C LYS A 21 -19.85 3.91 2.99
N ASP A 22 -20.34 4.52 4.07
CA ASP A 22 -19.94 4.23 5.45
C ASP A 22 -18.42 4.32 5.70
N CYS A 23 -17.72 5.15 4.93
CA CYS A 23 -16.29 5.39 5.10
C CYS A 23 -16.02 6.39 6.23
N THR A 24 -14.84 6.30 6.82
CA THR A 24 -14.35 7.28 7.80
C THR A 24 -12.99 7.83 7.35
N VAL A 25 -12.95 9.14 7.12
CA VAL A 25 -11.72 9.85 6.69
C VAL A 25 -11.34 10.82 7.80
N TYR A 26 -10.29 10.47 8.56
CA TYR A 26 -9.83 11.25 9.71
C TYR A 26 -9.10 12.55 9.33
N PRO A 27 -8.80 13.45 10.30
CA PRO A 27 -8.17 14.73 10.01
C PRO A 27 -6.83 14.61 9.28
N ASN A 28 -6.55 15.60 8.44
CA ASN A 28 -5.29 15.72 7.68
C ASN A 28 -5.01 14.59 6.69
N VAL A 29 -5.99 13.75 6.38
CA VAL A 29 -5.89 12.76 5.29
C VAL A 29 -5.84 13.50 3.96
N THR A 30 -5.00 13.03 3.06
CA THR A 30 -4.95 13.49 1.66
C THR A 30 -5.28 12.36 0.72
N VAL A 31 -6.36 12.49 -0.04
CA VAL A 31 -6.68 11.59 -1.15
C VAL A 31 -6.53 12.38 -2.44
N ARG A 32 -5.49 12.07 -3.22
CA ARG A 32 -5.20 12.73 -4.48
C ARG A 32 -6.22 12.35 -5.57
N GLU A 33 -6.20 13.12 -6.62
CA GLU A 33 -7.14 13.04 -7.75
C GLU A 33 -7.22 11.62 -8.34
N ASP A 34 -8.41 11.28 -8.85
CA ASP A 34 -8.76 10.04 -9.56
C ASP A 34 -8.71 8.75 -8.71
N CYS A 35 -8.37 8.82 -7.43
CA CYS A 35 -8.39 7.66 -6.54
C CYS A 35 -9.80 7.16 -6.27
N VAL A 36 -9.91 5.86 -5.97
CA VAL A 36 -11.18 5.19 -5.69
C VAL A 36 -11.10 4.48 -4.34
N LEU A 37 -12.06 4.78 -3.46
CA LEU A 37 -12.27 4.11 -2.19
C LEU A 37 -13.59 3.33 -2.27
N GLY A 38 -13.55 2.06 -1.92
CA GLY A 38 -14.72 1.20 -1.75
C GLY A 38 -15.56 1.58 -0.55
N ASP A 39 -16.43 0.68 -0.10
CA ASP A 39 -17.29 0.89 1.05
C ASP A 39 -16.57 0.57 2.37
N ARG A 40 -16.94 1.25 3.47
CA ARG A 40 -16.40 1.04 4.82
C ARG A 40 -14.88 1.17 4.93
N VAL A 41 -14.29 1.95 4.07
CA VAL A 41 -12.86 2.28 4.13
C VAL A 41 -12.60 3.23 5.29
N ILE A 42 -11.54 2.96 6.06
CA ILE A 42 -11.08 3.84 7.14
C ILE A 42 -9.70 4.39 6.78
N LEU A 43 -9.57 5.70 6.76
CA LEU A 43 -8.29 6.38 6.59
C LEU A 43 -7.94 7.13 7.86
N GLN A 44 -6.92 6.68 8.58
CA GLN A 44 -6.44 7.30 9.82
C GLN A 44 -5.70 8.61 9.54
N ALA A 45 -5.53 9.42 10.58
CA ALA A 45 -5.02 10.77 10.46
C ALA A 45 -3.67 10.85 9.73
N GLY A 46 -3.56 11.80 8.80
CA GLY A 46 -2.34 12.05 8.04
C GLY A 46 -2.02 11.02 6.95
N ALA A 47 -2.87 10.02 6.71
CA ALA A 47 -2.66 9.10 5.60
C ALA A 47 -2.70 9.83 4.24
N VAL A 48 -1.82 9.44 3.32
CA VAL A 48 -1.71 10.03 1.98
C VAL A 48 -1.97 8.94 0.93
N ILE A 49 -3.05 9.11 0.18
CA ILE A 49 -3.46 8.19 -0.88
C ILE A 49 -3.27 8.83 -2.25
N GLY A 50 -2.46 8.21 -3.09
CA GLY A 50 -2.24 8.66 -4.47
C GLY A 50 -1.17 9.73 -4.63
N GLY A 51 -0.20 9.81 -3.70
CA GLY A 51 1.04 10.56 -3.92
C GLY A 51 1.77 10.06 -5.17
N ASP A 52 2.66 10.88 -5.73
CA ASP A 52 3.45 10.46 -6.90
C ASP A 52 4.43 9.36 -6.52
N GLY A 53 4.47 8.29 -7.29
CA GLY A 53 5.48 7.25 -7.18
C GLY A 53 6.90 7.78 -7.43
N PHE A 54 7.88 7.09 -6.86
CA PHE A 54 9.30 7.43 -7.00
C PHE A 54 9.86 6.93 -8.33
N GLY A 55 9.64 7.70 -9.39
CA GLY A 55 10.08 7.38 -10.76
C GLY A 55 10.97 8.47 -11.34
N TYR A 56 12.22 8.14 -11.68
CA TYR A 56 13.19 9.05 -12.27
C TYR A 56 14.04 8.37 -13.33
N ILE A 57 14.39 9.13 -14.39
CA ILE A 57 15.38 8.74 -15.38
C ILE A 57 16.65 9.54 -15.10
N THR A 58 17.79 8.86 -15.03
CA THR A 58 19.08 9.51 -14.82
C THR A 58 19.85 9.62 -16.12
N GLN A 59 20.16 10.84 -16.55
CA GLN A 59 21.00 11.12 -17.70
C GLN A 59 22.07 12.15 -17.33
N ASN A 60 23.32 11.87 -17.63
CA ASN A 60 24.47 12.76 -17.35
C ASN A 60 24.48 13.25 -15.87
N GLY A 61 24.20 12.36 -14.93
CA GLY A 61 24.17 12.66 -13.49
C GLY A 61 22.99 13.50 -13.01
N LYS A 62 22.01 13.78 -13.86
CA LYS A 62 20.78 14.52 -13.52
C LYS A 62 19.57 13.60 -13.54
N HIS A 63 18.67 13.81 -12.57
CA HIS A 63 17.43 13.06 -12.41
C HIS A 63 16.26 13.84 -13.00
N SER A 64 15.58 13.26 -13.96
CA SER A 64 14.34 13.80 -14.55
C SER A 64 13.16 12.96 -14.08
N LYS A 65 12.11 13.61 -13.56
CA LYS A 65 10.93 12.95 -13.04
C LYS A 65 10.13 12.26 -14.15
N VAL A 66 9.71 11.04 -13.91
CA VAL A 66 8.72 10.32 -14.72
C VAL A 66 7.33 10.69 -14.21
N LEU A 67 6.44 11.15 -15.09
CA LEU A 67 5.07 11.49 -14.73
C LEU A 67 4.33 10.25 -14.21
N GLN A 68 3.59 10.44 -13.12
CA GLN A 68 2.78 9.41 -12.50
C GLN A 68 1.32 9.70 -12.81
N THR A 69 0.74 8.99 -13.77
CA THR A 69 -0.59 9.28 -14.33
C THR A 69 -1.68 8.31 -13.88
N GLY A 70 -1.30 7.26 -13.18
CA GLY A 70 -2.23 6.30 -12.60
C GLY A 70 -2.93 6.80 -11.34
N ASN A 71 -3.57 5.91 -10.62
CA ASN A 71 -4.30 6.20 -9.40
C ASN A 71 -4.09 5.12 -8.34
N VAL A 72 -4.83 5.21 -7.23
CA VAL A 72 -4.96 4.19 -6.19
C VAL A 72 -6.40 3.71 -6.12
N ILE A 73 -6.58 2.41 -5.95
CA ILE A 73 -7.87 1.78 -5.66
C ILE A 73 -7.77 1.05 -4.32
N LEU A 74 -8.56 1.49 -3.34
CA LEU A 74 -8.77 0.76 -2.09
C LEU A 74 -10.12 0.06 -2.18
N HIS A 75 -10.13 -1.26 -2.04
CA HIS A 75 -11.37 -2.02 -2.02
C HIS A 75 -12.10 -1.90 -0.68
N ASP A 76 -13.28 -2.55 -0.56
CA ASP A 76 -14.12 -2.49 0.62
C ASP A 76 -13.38 -2.96 1.88
N ASP A 77 -13.77 -2.41 3.03
CA ASP A 77 -13.28 -2.82 4.34
C ASP A 77 -11.76 -2.63 4.55
N VAL A 78 -11.09 -1.87 3.70
CA VAL A 78 -9.67 -1.52 3.86
C VAL A 78 -9.50 -0.49 4.98
N GLU A 79 -8.48 -0.68 5.81
CA GLU A 79 -8.07 0.33 6.80
C GLU A 79 -6.61 0.72 6.60
N ILE A 80 -6.35 2.03 6.60
CA ILE A 80 -5.04 2.63 6.41
C ILE A 80 -4.66 3.42 7.66
N GLY A 81 -3.55 3.06 8.27
CA GLY A 81 -3.01 3.65 9.49
C GLY A 81 -2.47 5.07 9.33
N ASN A 82 -2.11 5.68 10.47
CA ASN A 82 -1.66 7.07 10.53
C ASN A 82 -0.36 7.28 9.75
N ASN A 83 -0.31 8.37 8.97
CA ASN A 83 0.86 8.77 8.18
C ASN A 83 1.38 7.69 7.22
N THR A 84 0.55 6.74 6.84
CA THR A 84 0.85 5.76 5.81
C THR A 84 0.69 6.40 4.43
N CYS A 85 1.64 6.10 3.54
CA CYS A 85 1.65 6.62 2.18
C CYS A 85 1.46 5.49 1.18
N ILE A 86 0.49 5.65 0.27
CA ILE A 86 0.25 4.75 -0.85
C ILE A 86 0.41 5.54 -2.14
N ASP A 87 1.45 5.22 -2.90
CA ASP A 87 1.76 5.91 -4.14
C ASP A 87 0.82 5.48 -5.26
N ARG A 88 0.49 6.44 -6.13
CA ARG A 88 -0.22 6.13 -7.37
C ARG A 88 0.65 5.34 -8.33
N ALA A 89 0.04 4.54 -9.17
CA ALA A 89 0.75 3.88 -10.23
C ALA A 89 1.32 4.87 -11.25
N THR A 90 2.40 4.51 -11.90
CA THR A 90 2.93 5.24 -13.07
C THR A 90 1.88 5.27 -14.19
N ALA A 91 1.25 4.12 -14.45
CA ALA A 91 0.07 3.95 -15.30
C ALA A 91 -0.79 2.83 -14.68
N ASN A 92 -2.08 2.81 -14.94
CA ASN A 92 -3.07 1.93 -14.31
C ASN A 92 -3.28 2.27 -12.82
N SER A 93 -3.27 1.28 -11.92
CA SER A 93 -3.62 1.49 -10.52
C SER A 93 -2.67 0.74 -9.58
N THR A 94 -2.36 1.36 -8.44
CA THR A 94 -1.92 0.69 -7.22
C THR A 94 -3.18 0.20 -6.51
N ILE A 95 -3.22 -1.06 -6.09
CA ILE A 95 -4.46 -1.70 -5.62
C ILE A 95 -4.26 -2.30 -4.23
N VAL A 96 -5.21 -2.06 -3.33
CA VAL A 96 -5.30 -2.72 -2.03
C VAL A 96 -6.60 -3.52 -1.98
N GLY A 97 -6.48 -4.83 -1.85
CA GLY A 97 -7.58 -5.78 -1.84
C GLY A 97 -8.48 -5.66 -0.61
N LYS A 98 -9.70 -6.16 -0.73
CA LYS A 98 -10.75 -6.10 0.29
C LYS A 98 -10.28 -6.64 1.64
N GLY A 99 -10.67 -5.96 2.72
CA GLY A 99 -10.42 -6.40 4.09
C GLY A 99 -8.98 -6.24 4.58
N THR A 100 -8.05 -5.80 3.72
CA THR A 100 -6.64 -5.58 4.07
C THR A 100 -6.49 -4.44 5.08
N LYS A 101 -5.65 -4.66 6.10
CA LYS A 101 -5.34 -3.71 7.16
C LYS A 101 -3.88 -3.31 7.11
N ILE A 102 -3.65 -2.03 7.03
CA ILE A 102 -2.31 -1.43 6.93
C ILE A 102 -2.12 -0.49 8.12
N ASP A 103 -1.10 -0.76 8.91
CA ASP A 103 -0.77 -0.02 10.12
C ASP A 103 -0.07 1.32 9.80
N ASN A 104 0.44 1.97 10.82
CA ASN A 104 1.03 3.30 10.75
C ASN A 104 2.40 3.31 10.07
N LEU A 105 2.72 4.43 9.40
CA LEU A 105 4.04 4.67 8.83
C LEU A 105 4.48 3.59 7.83
N VAL A 106 3.53 3.01 7.12
CA VAL A 106 3.77 2.06 6.03
C VAL A 106 3.93 2.82 4.71
N HIS A 107 4.76 2.30 3.82
CA HIS A 107 4.88 2.79 2.45
C HIS A 107 4.56 1.69 1.45
N LEU A 108 3.60 1.96 0.56
CA LEU A 108 3.35 1.15 -0.63
C LEU A 108 3.79 1.93 -1.86
N GLY A 109 4.69 1.33 -2.64
CA GLY A 109 5.21 1.91 -3.87
C GLY A 109 4.21 1.91 -5.02
N HIS A 110 4.59 2.58 -6.10
CA HIS A 110 3.76 2.66 -7.30
C HIS A 110 3.52 1.27 -7.94
N ASN A 111 2.33 1.05 -8.48
CA ASN A 111 1.95 -0.21 -9.14
C ASN A 111 1.95 -1.45 -8.24
N ASP A 112 1.94 -1.31 -6.93
CA ASP A 112 1.76 -2.43 -6.03
C ASP A 112 0.32 -2.96 -6.11
N ILE A 113 0.19 -4.28 -6.05
CA ILE A 113 -1.09 -4.98 -5.99
C ILE A 113 -1.07 -5.86 -4.74
N LEU A 114 -1.84 -5.48 -3.72
CA LEU A 114 -2.06 -6.29 -2.53
C LEU A 114 -3.39 -7.04 -2.65
N GLY A 115 -3.36 -8.33 -2.35
CA GLY A 115 -4.55 -9.17 -2.28
C GLY A 115 -5.48 -8.84 -1.11
N GLU A 116 -6.43 -9.71 -0.86
CA GLU A 116 -7.44 -9.55 0.18
C GLU A 116 -6.93 -10.01 1.56
N ASN A 117 -7.48 -9.41 2.62
CA ASN A 117 -7.24 -9.79 4.01
C ASN A 117 -5.77 -9.85 4.44
N CYS A 118 -4.94 -9.02 3.85
CA CYS A 118 -3.54 -8.89 4.26
C CYS A 118 -3.41 -8.06 5.54
N LEU A 119 -2.37 -8.33 6.33
CA LEU A 119 -1.97 -7.56 7.50
C LEU A 119 -0.58 -6.97 7.27
N VAL A 120 -0.49 -5.66 7.24
CA VAL A 120 0.77 -4.93 7.02
C VAL A 120 1.06 -4.09 8.25
N VAL A 121 1.99 -4.53 9.09
CA VAL A 121 2.30 -3.92 10.37
C VAL A 121 3.19 -2.69 10.19
N ALA A 122 3.34 -1.89 11.23
CA ALA A 122 4.01 -0.59 11.17
C ALA A 122 5.43 -0.63 10.57
N HIS A 123 5.78 0.45 9.86
CA HIS A 123 7.07 0.65 9.22
C HIS A 123 7.43 -0.35 8.11
N VAL A 124 6.48 -1.10 7.59
CA VAL A 124 6.71 -1.92 6.39
C VAL A 124 6.90 -1.02 5.18
N GLY A 125 7.87 -1.37 4.33
CA GLY A 125 8.11 -0.71 3.06
C GLY A 125 8.02 -1.70 1.90
N ILE A 126 7.02 -1.55 1.04
CA ILE A 126 6.87 -2.35 -0.18
C ILE A 126 7.32 -1.48 -1.36
N SER A 127 8.38 -1.94 -2.06
CA SER A 127 8.89 -1.25 -3.25
C SER A 127 7.96 -1.43 -4.44
N GLY A 128 8.04 -0.50 -5.40
CA GLY A 128 7.08 -0.49 -6.53
C GLY A 128 7.02 -1.77 -7.36
N SER A 129 5.85 -2.03 -7.93
CA SER A 129 5.53 -3.15 -8.82
C SER A 129 5.60 -4.54 -8.15
N VAL A 130 5.31 -4.61 -6.88
CA VAL A 130 5.17 -5.87 -6.13
C VAL A 130 3.74 -6.38 -6.22
N THR A 131 3.57 -7.67 -6.49
CA THR A 131 2.29 -8.35 -6.44
C THR A 131 2.24 -9.26 -5.22
N VAL A 132 1.28 -9.03 -4.33
CA VAL A 132 1.06 -9.79 -3.10
C VAL A 132 -0.27 -10.53 -3.19
N GLY A 133 -0.25 -11.81 -2.88
CA GLY A 133 -1.46 -12.66 -2.80
C GLY A 133 -2.35 -12.32 -1.60
N ASN A 134 -3.30 -13.21 -1.32
CA ASN A 134 -4.27 -13.04 -0.24
C ASN A 134 -3.73 -13.55 1.10
N ASN A 135 -4.26 -13.02 2.21
CA ASN A 135 -3.96 -13.47 3.58
C ASN A 135 -2.47 -13.41 3.92
N VAL A 136 -1.74 -12.44 3.40
CA VAL A 136 -0.31 -12.27 3.67
C VAL A 136 -0.11 -11.36 4.87
N THR A 137 0.81 -11.76 5.78
CA THR A 137 1.18 -10.96 6.95
C THR A 137 2.62 -10.49 6.86
N PHE A 138 2.82 -9.18 6.87
CA PHE A 138 4.12 -8.53 7.03
C PHE A 138 4.24 -8.00 8.45
N ALA A 139 5.10 -8.60 9.27
CA ALA A 139 5.40 -8.05 10.59
C ALA A 139 6.19 -6.73 10.50
N GLY A 140 6.35 -6.03 11.62
CA GLY A 140 6.93 -4.69 11.62
C GLY A 140 8.32 -4.59 10.97
N GLN A 141 8.53 -3.49 10.24
CA GLN A 141 9.80 -3.17 9.57
C GLN A 141 10.24 -4.14 8.48
N VAL A 142 9.33 -4.95 7.93
CA VAL A 142 9.62 -5.76 6.74
C VAL A 142 9.82 -4.84 5.53
N GLY A 143 10.77 -5.20 4.67
CA GLY A 143 11.02 -4.49 3.43
C GLY A 143 11.09 -5.43 2.22
N THR A 144 10.64 -4.98 1.06
CA THR A 144 10.74 -5.74 -0.20
C THR A 144 11.59 -5.00 -1.22
N VAL A 145 12.26 -5.75 -2.10
CA VAL A 145 12.70 -5.20 -3.39
C VAL A 145 11.50 -5.08 -4.34
N GLY A 146 11.64 -4.27 -5.39
CA GLY A 146 10.60 -4.12 -6.40
C GLY A 146 10.48 -5.30 -7.36
N HIS A 147 9.37 -5.34 -8.10
CA HIS A 147 9.11 -6.29 -9.20
C HIS A 147 9.14 -7.77 -8.80
N ILE A 148 8.70 -8.10 -7.58
CA ILE A 148 8.58 -9.48 -7.11
C ILE A 148 7.12 -9.87 -6.92
N THR A 149 6.88 -11.18 -6.86
CA THR A 149 5.58 -11.76 -6.55
C THR A 149 5.67 -12.55 -5.25
N ILE A 150 4.71 -12.31 -4.35
CA ILE A 150 4.54 -13.01 -3.08
C ILE A 150 3.22 -13.77 -3.16
N GLY A 151 3.26 -15.08 -2.96
CA GLY A 151 2.07 -15.93 -3.02
C GLY A 151 1.14 -15.77 -1.83
N ASP A 152 0.02 -16.49 -1.85
CA ASP A 152 -1.00 -16.44 -0.79
C ASP A 152 -0.49 -17.04 0.54
N ASN A 153 -1.11 -16.63 1.66
CA ASN A 153 -0.92 -17.20 2.99
C ASN A 153 0.54 -17.16 3.47
N CYS A 154 1.31 -16.16 3.08
CA CYS A 154 2.69 -15.98 3.52
C CYS A 154 2.76 -15.18 4.82
N VAL A 155 3.75 -15.49 5.66
CA VAL A 155 4.05 -14.74 6.89
C VAL A 155 5.51 -14.36 6.90
N PHE A 156 5.80 -13.09 7.18
CA PHE A 156 7.15 -12.55 7.27
C PHE A 156 7.41 -12.05 8.69
N GLY A 157 8.45 -12.60 9.32
CA GLY A 157 8.92 -12.16 10.64
C GLY A 157 9.43 -10.70 10.60
N GLY A 158 9.46 -10.05 11.76
CA GLY A 158 9.89 -8.66 11.86
C GLY A 158 11.27 -8.40 11.27
N ARG A 159 11.45 -7.26 10.59
CA ARG A 159 12.70 -6.84 9.93
C ARG A 159 13.18 -7.75 8.80
N THR A 160 12.30 -8.60 8.26
CA THR A 160 12.68 -9.47 7.13
C THR A 160 12.89 -8.64 5.86
N GLY A 161 14.00 -8.88 5.17
CA GLY A 161 14.27 -8.33 3.84
C GLY A 161 13.90 -9.35 2.76
N ILE A 162 12.90 -9.03 1.92
CA ILE A 162 12.42 -9.90 0.86
C ILE A 162 13.06 -9.49 -0.46
N THR A 163 13.93 -10.34 -1.01
CA THR A 163 14.73 -10.02 -2.19
C THR A 163 14.37 -10.83 -3.44
N ASN A 164 13.44 -11.79 -3.31
CA ASN A 164 13.04 -12.69 -4.39
C ASN A 164 11.55 -13.00 -4.32
N ASN A 165 11.01 -13.63 -5.38
CA ASN A 165 9.66 -14.17 -5.39
C ASN A 165 9.49 -15.21 -4.26
N ILE A 166 8.33 -15.19 -3.61
CA ILE A 166 8.02 -16.06 -2.48
C ILE A 166 6.82 -16.94 -2.87
N PRO A 167 6.95 -18.27 -2.80
CA PRO A 167 5.83 -19.17 -3.06
C PRO A 167 4.77 -19.10 -1.94
N SER A 168 3.53 -19.45 -2.27
CA SER A 168 2.43 -19.48 -1.29
C SER A 168 2.73 -20.37 -0.08
N ASN A 169 2.09 -20.05 1.04
CA ASN A 169 2.20 -20.79 2.31
C ASN A 169 3.61 -20.78 2.93
N SER A 170 4.39 -19.74 2.66
CA SER A 170 5.76 -19.58 3.18
C SER A 170 5.76 -18.84 4.51
N PHE A 171 6.58 -19.29 5.45
CA PHE A 171 6.96 -18.53 6.64
C PHE A 171 8.45 -18.18 6.56
N MET A 172 8.73 -16.89 6.38
CA MET A 172 10.07 -16.39 6.11
C MET A 172 10.55 -15.45 7.23
N ALA A 173 11.85 -15.45 7.50
CA ALA A 173 12.47 -14.54 8.45
C ALA A 173 13.89 -14.18 8.01
N GLY A 174 14.44 -13.10 8.57
CA GLY A 174 15.84 -12.70 8.37
C GLY A 174 16.06 -11.71 7.21
N PHE A 175 17.31 -11.36 7.02
CA PHE A 175 17.79 -10.48 5.98
C PHE A 175 19.06 -11.04 5.33
N PRO A 176 19.03 -11.50 4.08
CA PRO A 176 17.83 -11.65 3.23
C PRO A 176 16.83 -12.67 3.80
N ALA A 177 15.56 -12.59 3.34
CA ALA A 177 14.52 -13.51 3.79
C ALA A 177 14.88 -14.97 3.47
N MET A 178 14.71 -15.81 4.44
CA MET A 178 14.94 -17.26 4.35
C MET A 178 13.84 -18.01 5.10
N PRO A 179 13.65 -19.29 4.86
CA PRO A 179 12.72 -20.10 5.65
C PRO A 179 13.01 -19.98 7.14
N HIS A 180 11.97 -19.78 7.95
CA HIS A 180 12.12 -19.53 9.40
C HIS A 180 12.89 -20.66 10.11
N LYS A 181 12.72 -21.92 9.67
CA LYS A 181 13.44 -23.07 10.25
C LYS A 181 14.96 -23.02 10.00
N GLU A 182 15.37 -22.47 8.87
CA GLU A 182 16.79 -22.31 8.53
C GLU A 182 17.42 -21.13 9.28
N TRP A 183 16.62 -20.06 9.45
CA TRP A 183 17.03 -18.89 10.24
C TRP A 183 17.12 -19.20 11.73
#